data_44ffd0cc93ec2eab31b0e49679e3ce97
#
_entry.id   44ffd0cc93ec2eab31b0e49679e3ce97
#
_cell.length_a   1.000
_cell.length_b   1.000
_cell.length_c   1.000
_cell.angle_alpha   90.00
_cell.angle_beta   90.00
_cell.angle_gamma   90.00
#
_symmetry.space_group_name_H-M   'P 1'
#
loop_
_entity.id
_entity.type
_entity.pdbx_description
1 polymer ?
#
loop_
_entity_poly.entity_id
_entity_poly.type
_entity_poly.pdbx_seq_one_letter_code
_entity_poly.pdbx_strand_id
1 'polypeptide(L)'
;APGQLLAVVRGIALGLLAVILARPRWISVDARRLRVFRFAFLAFTLVWIGWYAQGQLSIVQVTGALKSLKAGQGLSSFLYDPISLLLIAFTLLTFVVWGRGTFCGWLCPFGALQEFVGTVAKMLRLPKLRVPLALAKRLEWGRYGVLAALVGAALFLPRQGESLNEVEPFKTAITVGFDRTWPFVTYAVLLLLAGAFYYKAFCRFLCPLGGV
;
A
#
# COMPACT_ATOMS: atom_id res chain seq x y z
N ALA A 1 -9.72 9.12 -25.14
CA ALA A 1 -8.43 9.08 -24.47
C ALA A 1 -8.50 8.17 -23.25
N PRO A 2 -7.71 7.08 -23.17
CA PRO A 2 -7.82 6.08 -22.09
C PRO A 2 -7.52 6.69 -20.69
N GLY A 3 -6.70 7.73 -20.62
CA GLY A 3 -6.33 8.38 -19.36
C GLY A 3 -7.49 9.09 -18.64
N GLN A 4 -8.42 9.67 -19.39
CA GLN A 4 -9.59 10.34 -18.80
C GLN A 4 -10.56 9.32 -18.18
N LEU A 5 -10.79 8.20 -18.85
CA LEU A 5 -11.63 7.12 -18.34
C LEU A 5 -11.05 6.56 -17.03
N LEU A 6 -9.74 6.36 -16.99
CA LEU A 6 -9.01 5.91 -15.80
C LEU A 6 -9.16 6.88 -14.61
N ALA A 7 -9.04 8.18 -14.89
CA ALA A 7 -9.21 9.22 -13.87
C ALA A 7 -10.63 9.24 -13.32
N VAL A 8 -11.65 9.14 -14.19
CA VAL A 8 -13.07 9.11 -13.81
C VAL A 8 -13.38 7.89 -12.96
N VAL A 9 -12.96 6.69 -13.39
CA VAL A 9 -13.20 5.44 -12.63
C VAL A 9 -12.53 5.49 -11.26
N ARG A 10 -11.30 6.03 -11.17
CA ARG A 10 -10.62 6.24 -9.87
C ARG A 10 -11.38 7.23 -8.99
N GLY A 11 -11.81 8.36 -9.56
CA GLY A 11 -12.58 9.36 -8.83
C GLY A 11 -13.89 8.79 -8.27
N ILE A 12 -14.61 8.01 -9.06
CA ILE A 12 -15.84 7.32 -8.62
C ILE A 12 -15.53 6.32 -7.51
N ALA A 13 -14.48 5.50 -7.64
CA ALA A 13 -14.09 4.53 -6.63
C ALA A 13 -13.70 5.19 -5.30
N LEU A 14 -12.93 6.28 -5.36
CA LEU A 14 -12.54 7.04 -4.18
C LEU A 14 -13.74 7.74 -3.54
N GLY A 15 -14.64 8.29 -4.33
CA GLY A 15 -15.90 8.89 -3.87
C GLY A 15 -16.80 7.87 -3.19
N LEU A 16 -16.99 6.69 -3.79
CA LEU A 16 -17.73 5.57 -3.20
C LEU A 16 -17.12 5.15 -1.85
N LEU A 17 -15.80 5.02 -1.80
CA LEU A 17 -15.09 4.69 -0.56
C LEU A 17 -15.30 5.77 0.51
N ALA A 18 -15.20 7.05 0.16
CA ALA A 18 -15.43 8.16 1.08
C ALA A 18 -16.85 8.13 1.67
N VAL A 19 -17.87 7.90 0.83
CA VAL A 19 -19.28 7.79 1.28
C VAL A 19 -19.46 6.62 2.23
N ILE A 20 -18.86 5.48 1.95
CA ILE A 20 -18.94 4.28 2.79
C ILE A 20 -18.26 4.50 4.14
N LEU A 21 -17.10 5.14 4.14
CA LEU A 21 -16.36 5.47 5.36
C LEU A 21 -17.10 6.54 6.20
N ALA A 22 -17.77 7.48 5.55
CA ALA A 22 -18.56 8.51 6.22
C ALA A 22 -19.86 7.96 6.84
N ARG A 23 -20.46 6.94 6.22
CA ARG A 23 -21.71 6.32 6.70
C ARG A 23 -21.57 4.79 6.88
N PRO A 24 -20.77 4.32 7.83
CA PRO A 24 -20.55 2.88 8.03
C PRO A 24 -21.84 2.12 8.39
N ARG A 25 -22.85 2.79 8.93
CA ARG A 25 -24.14 2.19 9.32
C ARG A 25 -24.88 1.55 8.15
N TRP A 26 -24.72 2.01 6.91
CA TRP A 26 -25.42 1.47 5.74
C TRP A 26 -24.96 0.06 5.37
N ILE A 27 -23.69 -0.26 5.61
CA ILE A 27 -23.09 -1.54 5.21
C ILE A 27 -22.83 -2.43 6.43
N SER A 28 -22.68 -1.85 7.63
CA SER A 28 -22.39 -2.61 8.85
C SER A 28 -23.61 -3.28 9.49
N VAL A 29 -24.82 -3.05 8.96
CA VAL A 29 -26.05 -3.70 9.43
C VAL A 29 -25.96 -5.22 9.28
N ASP A 30 -25.29 -5.71 8.24
CA ASP A 30 -25.10 -7.13 8.00
C ASP A 30 -23.61 -7.44 7.80
N ALA A 31 -23.02 -8.21 8.71
CA ALA A 31 -21.61 -8.60 8.68
C ALA A 31 -21.23 -9.38 7.39
N ARG A 32 -22.20 -10.08 6.79
CA ARG A 32 -21.99 -10.80 5.53
C ARG A 32 -21.88 -9.83 4.35
N ARG A 33 -22.75 -8.84 4.27
CA ARG A 33 -22.74 -7.80 3.23
C ARG A 33 -21.45 -6.97 3.31
N LEU A 34 -21.06 -6.55 4.49
CA LEU A 34 -19.80 -5.83 4.70
C LEU A 34 -18.59 -6.64 4.22
N ARG A 35 -18.55 -7.92 4.52
CA ARG A 35 -17.46 -8.80 4.10
C ARG A 35 -17.40 -8.95 2.58
N VAL A 36 -18.52 -9.24 1.93
CA VAL A 36 -18.58 -9.38 0.47
C VAL A 36 -18.18 -8.08 -0.21
N PHE A 37 -18.74 -6.95 0.23
CA PHE A 37 -18.40 -5.65 -0.31
C PHE A 37 -16.90 -5.34 -0.16
N ARG A 38 -16.33 -5.59 1.02
CA ARG A 38 -14.91 -5.38 1.28
C ARG A 38 -14.04 -6.22 0.36
N PHE A 39 -14.34 -7.50 0.18
CA PHE A 39 -13.58 -8.36 -0.73
C PHE A 39 -13.72 -7.92 -2.19
N ALA A 40 -14.91 -7.53 -2.64
CA ALA A 40 -15.12 -6.99 -3.98
C ALA A 40 -14.32 -5.71 -4.21
N PHE A 41 -14.32 -4.80 -3.22
CA PHE A 41 -13.56 -3.57 -3.29
C PHE A 41 -12.03 -3.82 -3.29
N LEU A 42 -11.54 -4.75 -2.49
CA LEU A 42 -10.13 -5.15 -2.48
C LEU A 42 -9.71 -5.81 -3.81
N ALA A 43 -10.58 -6.63 -4.41
CA ALA A 43 -10.34 -7.19 -5.74
C ALA A 43 -10.28 -6.10 -6.81
N PHE A 44 -11.20 -5.13 -6.77
CA PHE A 44 -11.15 -3.96 -7.63
C PHE A 44 -9.86 -3.16 -7.44
N THR A 45 -9.46 -2.91 -6.20
CA THR A 45 -8.22 -2.20 -5.88
C THR A 45 -6.99 -2.93 -6.43
N LEU A 46 -6.94 -4.24 -6.28
CA LEU A 46 -5.81 -5.05 -6.76
C LEU A 46 -5.73 -5.07 -8.29
N VAL A 47 -6.85 -5.38 -8.95
CA VAL A 47 -6.87 -5.57 -10.41
C VAL A 47 -6.83 -4.23 -11.13
N TRP A 48 -7.73 -3.30 -10.77
CA TRP A 48 -7.89 -2.05 -11.49
C TRP A 48 -6.85 -1.01 -11.07
N ILE A 49 -6.72 -0.74 -9.77
CA ILE A 49 -5.79 0.29 -9.28
C ILE A 49 -4.36 -0.24 -9.33
N GLY A 50 -4.12 -1.49 -8.89
CA GLY A 50 -2.80 -2.10 -8.85
C GLY A 50 -2.28 -2.44 -10.24
N TRP A 51 -2.83 -3.48 -10.85
CA TRP A 51 -2.26 -4.05 -12.08
C TRP A 51 -2.57 -3.25 -13.34
N TYR A 52 -3.81 -2.79 -13.53
CA TYR A 52 -4.17 -2.07 -14.76
C TYR A 52 -3.72 -0.62 -14.75
N ALA A 53 -4.01 0.10 -13.68
CA ALA A 53 -3.74 1.53 -13.61
C ALA A 53 -2.39 1.88 -12.98
N GLN A 54 -1.68 0.88 -12.40
CA GLN A 54 -0.39 1.01 -11.71
C GLN A 54 -0.34 2.18 -10.71
N GLY A 55 -1.52 2.59 -10.22
CA GLY A 55 -1.73 3.72 -9.33
C GLY A 55 -1.51 3.30 -7.88
N GLN A 56 -0.27 3.27 -7.44
CA GLN A 56 0.07 2.94 -6.06
C GLN A 56 0.81 4.10 -5.39
N LEU A 57 0.50 4.32 -4.13
CA LEU A 57 1.28 5.21 -3.27
C LEU A 57 2.46 4.40 -2.71
N SER A 58 3.65 4.81 -3.06
CA SER A 58 4.91 4.18 -2.63
C SER A 58 5.81 5.22 -1.99
N ILE A 59 6.74 4.77 -1.15
CA ILE A 59 7.78 5.64 -0.59
C ILE A 59 8.62 6.30 -1.69
N VAL A 60 8.66 5.73 -2.90
CA VAL A 60 9.34 6.30 -4.06
C VAL A 60 8.81 7.69 -4.40
N GLN A 61 7.51 7.92 -4.24
CA GLN A 61 6.92 9.25 -4.45
C GLN A 61 7.36 10.23 -3.37
N VAL A 62 7.43 9.80 -2.11
CA VAL A 62 7.90 10.64 -0.99
C VAL A 62 9.38 10.97 -1.16
N THR A 63 10.22 9.97 -1.46
CA THR A 63 11.65 10.18 -1.69
C THR A 63 11.92 10.98 -2.97
N GLY A 64 11.10 10.82 -4.00
CA GLY A 64 11.13 11.61 -5.23
C GLY A 64 10.80 13.08 -4.97
N ALA A 65 9.74 13.37 -4.19
CA ALA A 65 9.39 14.72 -3.77
C ALA A 65 10.53 15.40 -3.00
N LEU A 66 11.13 14.65 -2.08
CA LEU A 66 12.23 15.15 -1.28
C LEU A 66 13.48 15.47 -2.12
N LYS A 67 13.80 14.61 -3.11
CA LYS A 67 14.87 14.85 -4.07
C LYS A 67 14.61 16.09 -4.93
N SER A 68 13.37 16.25 -5.45
CA SER A 68 12.98 17.42 -6.27
C SER A 68 13.06 18.72 -5.48
N LEU A 69 12.64 18.72 -4.22
CA LEU A 69 12.78 19.88 -3.33
C LEU A 69 14.24 20.23 -3.09
N LYS A 70 15.11 19.23 -2.85
CA LYS A 70 16.55 19.44 -2.66
C LYS A 70 17.25 19.96 -3.92
N ALA A 71 16.79 19.52 -5.11
CA ALA A 71 17.32 19.96 -6.40
C ALA A 71 16.82 21.35 -6.83
N GLY A 72 15.98 22.01 -6.04
CA GLY A 72 15.42 23.32 -6.36
C GLY A 72 14.39 23.32 -7.50
N GLN A 73 14.00 22.14 -7.99
CA GLN A 73 13.04 22.00 -9.10
C GLN A 73 11.58 22.21 -8.67
N GLY A 74 11.34 22.41 -7.36
CA GLY A 74 10.01 22.57 -6.81
C GLY A 74 9.12 21.33 -6.95
N LEU A 75 7.85 21.49 -6.64
CA LEU A 75 6.84 20.43 -6.77
C LEU A 75 6.24 20.33 -8.20
N SER A 76 6.77 21.09 -9.17
CA SER A 76 6.24 21.12 -10.54
C SER A 76 6.20 19.74 -11.21
N SER A 77 7.20 18.88 -10.93
CA SER A 77 7.23 17.51 -11.46
C SER A 77 6.05 16.65 -11.00
N PHE A 78 5.47 16.94 -9.84
CA PHE A 78 4.28 16.25 -9.32
C PHE A 78 2.97 16.75 -9.92
N LEU A 79 2.95 18.00 -10.39
CA LEU A 79 1.78 18.59 -11.05
C LEU A 79 1.53 18.02 -12.46
N TYR A 80 2.52 17.37 -13.05
CA TYR A 80 2.37 16.71 -14.35
C TYR A 80 1.56 15.41 -14.30
N ASP A 81 1.41 14.79 -13.10
CA ASP A 81 0.54 13.62 -12.94
C ASP A 81 -0.62 13.93 -11.98
N PRO A 82 -1.73 14.46 -12.47
CA PRO A 82 -2.88 14.86 -11.65
C PRO A 82 -3.52 13.67 -10.93
N ILE A 83 -3.30 12.45 -11.41
CA ILE A 83 -3.86 11.22 -10.82
C ILE A 83 -3.13 10.85 -9.55
N SER A 84 -1.80 10.92 -9.56
CA SER A 84 -1.00 10.68 -8.36
C SER A 84 -1.26 11.76 -7.31
N LEU A 85 -1.42 13.01 -7.72
CA LEU A 85 -1.76 14.11 -6.81
C LEU A 85 -3.11 13.87 -6.12
N LEU A 86 -4.12 13.43 -6.86
CA LEU A 86 -5.45 13.10 -6.32
C LEU A 86 -5.39 11.95 -5.31
N LEU A 87 -4.62 10.90 -5.60
CA LEU A 87 -4.40 9.79 -4.67
C LEU A 87 -3.68 10.24 -3.41
N ILE A 88 -2.65 11.07 -3.53
CA ILE A 88 -1.91 11.61 -2.38
C ILE A 88 -2.84 12.47 -1.53
N ALA A 89 -3.56 13.42 -2.14
CA ALA A 89 -4.48 14.30 -1.44
C ALA A 89 -5.59 13.50 -0.72
N PHE A 90 -6.18 12.52 -1.40
CA PHE A 90 -7.19 11.64 -0.80
C PHE A 90 -6.61 10.83 0.36
N THR A 91 -5.40 10.29 0.22
CA THR A 91 -4.74 9.51 1.27
C THR A 91 -4.43 10.37 2.49
N LEU A 92 -3.91 11.58 2.29
CA LEU A 92 -3.66 12.52 3.37
C LEU A 92 -4.94 12.92 4.10
N LEU A 93 -6.00 13.20 3.34
CA LEU A 93 -7.32 13.51 3.91
C LEU A 93 -7.86 12.34 4.74
N THR A 94 -7.76 11.11 4.23
CA THR A 94 -8.22 9.91 4.95
C THR A 94 -7.37 9.62 6.18
N PHE A 95 -6.08 9.94 6.18
CA PHE A 95 -5.22 9.81 7.36
C PHE A 95 -5.66 10.74 8.47
N VAL A 96 -6.03 11.97 8.14
CA VAL A 96 -6.49 12.96 9.12
C VAL A 96 -7.87 12.59 9.68
N VAL A 97 -8.81 12.15 8.83
CA VAL A 97 -10.21 11.93 9.22
C VAL A 97 -10.45 10.54 9.83
N TRP A 98 -9.87 9.48 9.25
CA TRP A 98 -10.13 8.09 9.65
C TRP A 98 -8.89 7.33 10.11
N GLY A 99 -7.73 7.96 10.04
CA GLY A 99 -6.45 7.36 10.40
C GLY A 99 -5.87 6.46 9.31
N ARG A 100 -4.60 6.10 9.50
CA ARG A 100 -3.77 5.33 8.55
C ARG A 100 -4.29 3.94 8.17
N GLY A 101 -5.16 3.37 8.98
CA GLY A 101 -5.75 2.06 8.71
C GLY A 101 -6.59 1.99 7.44
N THR A 102 -7.12 3.12 6.99
CA THR A 102 -7.97 3.22 5.80
C THR A 102 -7.19 2.91 4.52
N PHE A 103 -6.04 3.53 4.34
CA PHE A 103 -5.21 3.29 3.16
C PHE A 103 -4.74 1.83 3.08
N CYS A 104 -4.12 1.32 4.15
CA CYS A 104 -3.60 -0.05 4.19
C CYS A 104 -4.71 -1.11 4.17
N GLY A 105 -5.92 -0.74 4.61
CA GLY A 105 -7.06 -1.65 4.69
C GLY A 105 -7.91 -1.73 3.43
N TRP A 106 -7.91 -0.70 2.57
CA TRP A 106 -8.83 -0.56 1.45
C TRP A 106 -8.17 -0.21 0.12
N LEU A 107 -7.18 0.68 0.12
CA LEU A 107 -6.59 1.25 -1.09
C LEU A 107 -5.24 0.65 -1.48
N CYS A 108 -4.53 0.01 -0.56
CA CYS A 108 -3.22 -0.55 -0.84
C CYS A 108 -3.35 -1.88 -1.61
N PRO A 109 -2.90 -1.97 -2.89
CA PRO A 109 -3.00 -3.19 -3.68
C PRO A 109 -2.23 -4.36 -3.06
N PHE A 110 -1.05 -4.11 -2.49
CA PHE A 110 -0.27 -5.14 -1.80
C PHE A 110 -0.94 -5.59 -0.50
N GLY A 111 -1.57 -4.64 0.22
CA GLY A 111 -2.40 -4.96 1.38
C GLY A 111 -3.59 -5.84 1.03
N ALA A 112 -4.23 -5.60 -0.12
CA ALA A 112 -5.28 -6.44 -0.67
C ALA A 112 -4.77 -7.83 -1.00
N LEU A 113 -3.62 -7.94 -1.68
CA LEU A 113 -2.99 -9.21 -2.01
C LEU A 113 -2.68 -10.04 -0.76
N GLN A 114 -2.12 -9.42 0.29
CA GLN A 114 -1.89 -10.10 1.58
C GLN A 114 -3.20 -10.57 2.25
N GLU A 115 -4.28 -9.82 2.11
CA GLU A 115 -5.60 -10.21 2.65
C GLU A 115 -6.17 -11.42 1.91
N PHE A 116 -6.02 -11.47 0.59
CA PHE A 116 -6.40 -12.64 -0.21
C PHE A 116 -5.58 -13.87 0.17
N VAL A 117 -4.25 -13.74 0.24
CA VAL A 117 -3.35 -14.83 0.68
C VAL A 117 -3.72 -15.31 2.08
N GLY A 118 -3.96 -14.38 3.03
CA GLY A 118 -4.39 -14.72 4.38
C GLY A 118 -5.76 -15.40 4.45
N THR A 119 -6.65 -15.11 3.49
CA THR A 119 -7.95 -15.79 3.37
C THR A 119 -7.81 -17.20 2.82
N VAL A 120 -6.99 -17.38 1.79
CA VAL A 120 -6.66 -18.72 1.27
C VAL A 120 -5.99 -19.56 2.35
N ALA A 121 -5.04 -18.99 3.09
CA ALA A 121 -4.40 -19.66 4.21
C ALA A 121 -5.39 -20.13 5.30
N LYS A 122 -6.44 -19.33 5.58
CA LYS A 122 -7.54 -19.74 6.47
C LYS A 122 -8.36 -20.89 5.89
N MET A 123 -8.64 -20.87 4.59
CA MET A 123 -9.37 -21.96 3.93
C MET A 123 -8.58 -23.28 3.97
N LEU A 124 -7.25 -23.18 3.81
CA LEU A 124 -6.32 -24.31 3.92
C LEU A 124 -6.03 -24.70 5.37
N ARG A 125 -6.67 -24.06 6.36
CA ARG A 125 -6.49 -24.32 7.81
C ARG A 125 -5.04 -24.21 8.28
N LEU A 126 -4.23 -23.33 7.64
CA LEU A 126 -2.85 -23.11 8.05
C LEU A 126 -2.78 -22.53 9.48
N PRO A 127 -1.84 -22.99 10.33
CA PRO A 127 -1.69 -22.49 11.67
C PRO A 127 -1.27 -21.02 11.66
N LYS A 128 -1.97 -20.19 12.43
CA LYS A 128 -1.58 -18.79 12.59
C LYS A 128 -0.53 -18.67 13.68
N LEU A 129 0.58 -18.04 13.37
CA LEU A 129 1.62 -17.69 14.32
C LEU A 129 1.07 -16.63 15.30
N ARG A 130 1.07 -17.00 16.58
CA ARG A 130 0.78 -16.10 17.69
C ARG A 130 2.10 -15.50 18.16
N VAL A 131 2.41 -14.29 17.69
CA VAL A 131 3.60 -13.56 18.14
C VAL A 131 3.29 -12.94 19.51
N PRO A 132 4.15 -13.14 20.53
CA PRO A 132 3.99 -12.48 21.83
C PRO A 132 3.91 -10.97 21.68
N LEU A 133 3.05 -10.33 22.48
CA LEU A 133 2.77 -8.91 22.37
C LEU A 133 4.04 -8.03 22.50
N ALA A 134 4.97 -8.44 23.37
CA ALA A 134 6.24 -7.75 23.55
C ALA A 134 7.11 -7.77 22.29
N LEU A 135 7.19 -8.93 21.61
CA LEU A 135 7.93 -9.08 20.37
C LEU A 135 7.24 -8.33 19.23
N ALA A 136 5.90 -8.39 19.14
CA ALA A 136 5.14 -7.65 18.14
C ALA A 136 5.38 -6.14 18.24
N LYS A 137 5.36 -5.58 19.46
CA LYS A 137 5.68 -4.17 19.70
C LYS A 137 7.11 -3.79 19.27
N ARG A 138 8.08 -4.65 19.54
CA ARG A 138 9.47 -4.41 19.08
C ARG A 138 9.59 -4.45 17.57
N LEU A 139 8.94 -5.41 16.91
CA LEU A 139 8.93 -5.53 15.46
C LEU A 139 8.22 -4.34 14.77
N GLU A 140 7.21 -3.75 15.41
CA GLU A 140 6.53 -2.55 14.89
C GLU A 140 7.46 -1.33 14.79
N TRP A 141 8.52 -1.25 15.58
CA TRP A 141 9.56 -0.23 15.45
C TRP A 141 10.40 -0.39 14.19
N GLY A 142 10.44 -1.61 13.62
CA GLY A 142 11.15 -1.89 12.37
C GLY A 142 10.72 -0.99 11.21
N ARG A 143 9.42 -0.67 11.11
CA ARG A 143 8.88 0.24 10.07
C ARG A 143 9.46 1.67 10.16
N TYR A 144 9.69 2.18 11.39
CA TYR A 144 10.31 3.49 11.58
C TYR A 144 11.80 3.46 11.23
N GLY A 145 12.48 2.35 11.55
CA GLY A 145 13.88 2.13 11.14
C GLY A 145 14.02 2.09 9.61
N VAL A 146 13.14 1.37 8.92
CA VAL A 146 13.11 1.33 7.44
C VAL A 146 12.80 2.72 6.87
N LEU A 147 11.81 3.42 7.42
CA LEU A 147 11.47 4.78 7.00
C LEU A 147 12.67 5.73 7.16
N ALA A 148 13.30 5.73 8.33
CA ALA A 148 14.46 6.58 8.60
C ALA A 148 15.65 6.26 7.66
N ALA A 149 15.90 4.97 7.40
CA ALA A 149 16.94 4.53 6.48
C ALA A 149 16.66 5.00 5.04
N LEU A 150 15.42 4.88 4.57
CA LEU A 150 15.03 5.30 3.21
C LEU A 150 15.09 6.82 3.04
N VAL A 151 14.59 7.58 4.00
CA VAL A 151 14.64 9.05 4.00
C VAL A 151 16.10 9.52 4.10
N GLY A 152 16.89 8.94 4.99
CA GLY A 152 18.31 9.23 5.12
C GLY A 152 19.09 8.94 3.82
N ALA A 153 18.84 7.79 3.21
CA ALA A 153 19.48 7.43 1.93
C ALA A 153 19.05 8.38 0.79
N ALA A 154 17.79 8.80 0.75
CA ALA A 154 17.32 9.76 -0.25
C ALA A 154 18.01 11.12 -0.14
N LEU A 155 18.34 11.55 1.10
CA LEU A 155 18.98 12.84 1.37
C LEU A 155 20.49 12.80 1.18
N PHE A 156 21.16 11.74 1.64
CA PHE A 156 22.62 11.67 1.71
C PHE A 156 23.26 10.84 0.59
N LEU A 157 22.54 9.84 0.04
CA LEU A 157 23.06 8.87 -0.92
C LEU A 157 22.11 8.72 -2.13
N PRO A 158 21.95 9.75 -2.98
CA PRO A 158 20.93 9.78 -4.04
C PRO A 158 21.06 8.63 -5.06
N ARG A 159 22.27 8.12 -5.34
CA ARG A 159 22.49 6.98 -6.23
C ARG A 159 22.12 5.63 -5.59
N GLN A 160 22.37 5.45 -4.30
CA GLN A 160 22.08 4.21 -3.58
C GLN A 160 20.64 4.17 -3.06
N GLY A 161 19.99 5.34 -2.90
CA GLY A 161 18.60 5.45 -2.46
C GLY A 161 17.60 4.75 -3.39
N GLU A 162 17.90 4.63 -4.67
CA GLU A 162 17.07 3.89 -5.63
C GLU A 162 17.09 2.38 -5.39
N SER A 163 18.27 1.83 -5.06
CA SER A 163 18.39 0.41 -4.70
C SER A 163 17.71 0.07 -3.39
N LEU A 164 17.67 1.01 -2.44
CA LEU A 164 16.99 0.82 -1.16
C LEU A 164 15.45 0.88 -1.26
N ASN A 165 14.91 1.55 -2.28
CA ASN A 165 13.47 1.53 -2.56
C ASN A 165 12.96 0.13 -2.92
N GLU A 166 13.86 -0.81 -3.25
CA GLU A 166 13.54 -2.21 -3.51
C GLU A 166 13.11 -3.00 -2.26
N VAL A 167 13.24 -2.43 -1.06
CA VAL A 167 12.64 -2.98 0.18
C VAL A 167 11.11 -3.06 0.07
N GLU A 168 10.51 -2.20 -0.78
CA GLU A 168 9.09 -2.29 -1.06
C GLU A 168 8.81 -3.34 -2.16
N PRO A 169 8.05 -4.41 -1.86
CA PRO A 169 7.72 -5.45 -2.84
C PRO A 169 6.68 -4.99 -3.86
N PHE A 170 6.22 -3.73 -3.80
CA PHE A 170 5.18 -3.18 -4.68
C PHE A 170 5.56 -3.28 -6.15
N LYS A 171 6.79 -2.87 -6.50
CA LYS A 171 7.29 -2.92 -7.86
C LYS A 171 7.26 -4.34 -8.41
N THR A 172 7.71 -5.31 -7.62
CA THR A 172 7.75 -6.71 -8.03
C THR A 172 6.35 -7.34 -8.14
N ALA A 173 5.48 -7.13 -7.13
CA ALA A 173 4.19 -7.81 -7.08
C ALA A 173 3.10 -7.11 -7.90
N ILE A 174 3.15 -5.77 -8.02
CA ILE A 174 2.08 -4.97 -8.61
C ILE A 174 2.49 -4.41 -9.96
N THR A 175 3.64 -3.73 -10.07
CA THR A 175 4.01 -3.05 -11.32
C THR A 175 4.44 -4.03 -12.40
N VAL A 176 5.26 -5.03 -12.05
CA VAL A 176 5.87 -5.97 -13.00
C VAL A 176 5.20 -7.36 -12.97
N GLY A 177 4.26 -7.59 -12.04
CA GLY A 177 3.49 -8.84 -11.98
C GLY A 177 4.36 -10.09 -11.79
N PHE A 178 5.41 -9.99 -10.97
CA PHE A 178 6.43 -11.03 -10.70
C PHE A 178 7.35 -11.37 -11.89
N ASP A 179 7.28 -10.64 -13.00
CA ASP A 179 8.22 -10.81 -14.12
C ASP A 179 9.50 -10.00 -13.86
N ARG A 180 10.35 -10.53 -12.97
CA ARG A 180 11.57 -9.87 -12.51
C ARG A 180 12.64 -10.88 -12.09
N THR A 181 13.88 -10.38 -11.88
CA THR A 181 15.01 -11.19 -11.42
C THR A 181 14.68 -11.96 -10.13
N TRP A 182 15.07 -13.20 -10.08
CA TRP A 182 14.78 -14.18 -9.04
C TRP A 182 14.87 -13.67 -7.58
N PRO A 183 15.89 -12.90 -7.13
CA PRO A 183 15.99 -12.45 -5.74
C PRO A 183 14.79 -11.60 -5.29
N PHE A 184 14.30 -10.70 -6.16
CA PHE A 184 13.18 -9.80 -5.85
C PHE A 184 11.85 -10.55 -5.80
N VAL A 185 11.68 -11.53 -6.70
CA VAL A 185 10.49 -12.41 -6.70
C VAL A 185 10.46 -13.24 -5.43
N THR A 186 11.58 -13.84 -5.06
CA THR A 186 11.70 -14.64 -3.82
C THR A 186 11.38 -13.79 -2.60
N TYR A 187 11.90 -12.56 -2.52
CA TYR A 187 11.61 -11.64 -1.43
C TYR A 187 10.11 -11.31 -1.34
N ALA A 188 9.47 -10.96 -2.47
CA ALA A 188 8.05 -10.65 -2.50
C ALA A 188 7.18 -11.85 -2.10
N VAL A 189 7.53 -13.05 -2.58
CA VAL A 189 6.83 -14.30 -2.24
C VAL A 189 6.99 -14.63 -0.74
N LEU A 190 8.19 -14.48 -0.18
CA LEU A 190 8.43 -14.69 1.25
C LEU A 190 7.59 -13.74 2.12
N LEU A 191 7.46 -12.47 1.72
CA LEU A 191 6.60 -11.51 2.41
C LEU A 191 5.11 -11.88 2.33
N LEU A 192 4.66 -12.42 1.20
CA LEU A 192 3.29 -12.92 1.04
C LEU A 192 3.06 -14.16 1.89
N LEU A 193 4.00 -15.09 1.92
CA LEU A 193 3.96 -16.26 2.79
C LEU A 193 3.94 -15.87 4.27
N ALA A 194 4.77 -14.90 4.68
CA ALA A 194 4.70 -14.35 6.03
C ALA A 194 3.29 -13.79 6.34
N GLY A 195 2.63 -13.17 5.36
CA GLY A 195 1.24 -12.71 5.44
C GLY A 195 0.21 -13.82 5.59
N ALA A 196 0.50 -15.04 5.11
CA ALA A 196 -0.34 -16.23 5.32
C ALA A 196 -0.37 -16.67 6.78
N PHE A 197 0.78 -16.62 7.47
CA PHE A 197 0.93 -17.03 8.86
C PHE A 197 0.61 -15.90 9.86
N TYR A 198 0.93 -14.66 9.50
CA TYR A 198 0.68 -13.49 10.33
C TYR A 198 -0.08 -12.41 9.55
N TYR A 199 -1.22 -11.98 10.08
CA TYR A 199 -2.10 -11.02 9.40
C TYR A 199 -1.37 -9.72 9.03
N LYS A 200 -1.25 -9.46 7.71
CA LYS A 200 -0.61 -8.26 7.14
C LYS A 200 0.80 -8.01 7.69
N ALA A 201 1.63 -9.06 7.74
CA ALA A 201 2.97 -9.02 8.31
C ALA A 201 3.83 -7.86 7.76
N PHE A 202 3.90 -7.70 6.44
CA PHE A 202 4.66 -6.61 5.81
C PHE A 202 4.11 -5.23 6.21
N CYS A 203 2.80 -5.01 6.06
CA CYS A 203 2.17 -3.72 6.37
C CYS A 203 2.34 -3.32 7.85
N ARG A 204 2.44 -4.30 8.74
CA ARG A 204 2.55 -4.05 10.17
C ARG A 204 3.98 -3.81 10.65
N PHE A 205 4.96 -4.53 10.11
CA PHE A 205 6.31 -4.55 10.65
C PHE A 205 7.35 -3.84 9.77
N LEU A 206 7.17 -3.85 8.46
CA LEU A 206 8.19 -3.42 7.50
C LEU A 206 7.77 -2.24 6.63
N CYS A 207 6.47 -2.04 6.39
CA CYS A 207 6.02 -1.02 5.47
C CYS A 207 6.33 0.39 6.01
N PRO A 208 7.20 1.17 5.34
CA PRO A 208 7.54 2.51 5.78
C PRO A 208 6.35 3.48 5.72
N LEU A 209 5.44 3.28 4.76
CA LEU A 209 4.22 4.07 4.65
C LEU A 209 3.27 3.85 5.84
N GLY A 210 3.31 2.68 6.48
CA GLY A 210 2.60 2.39 7.72
C GLY A 210 3.22 3.06 8.95
N GLY A 211 4.42 3.63 8.83
CA GLY A 211 5.13 4.38 9.86
C GLY A 211 4.84 5.88 9.85
N VAL A 212 4.37 6.40 8.72
CA VAL A 212 3.92 7.79 8.56
C VAL A 212 2.51 7.92 9.12
#